data_6fbfba430f2a62b1a7d614bd2d729f25
#
_entry.id   6fbfba430f2a62b1a7d614bd2d729f25
#
_cell.length_a   1.000
_cell.length_b   1.000
_cell.length_c   1.000
_cell.angle_alpha   90.00
_cell.angle_beta   90.00
_cell.angle_gamma   90.00
#
_symmetry.space_group_name_H-M   'P 1'
#
loop_
_entity.id
_entity.type
_entity.pdbx_description
1 polymer ?
#
loop_
_entity_poly.entity_id
_entity_poly.type
_entity_poly.pdbx_seq_one_letter_code
_entity_poly.pdbx_strand_id
1 'polypeptide(L)'
;QGLTNPYKFGLAGASDTHVAAGSYAEEAFFSKIGLLDGTPELRGSVPFNWAISKAAKIFRPESFAEINGKDYMAVTDRLVGFSASGLTGVWAEENTREEIYEAFRRKETFATSGPRIKVRFFSGYDFEDSNINDLDLVKKAYEGNLPMGSTISIEQAKEPRFLVWASADPLGAPLQRIQIIKGWLENGEHQERVYDCLLYTSPSPRDTVT
;
A
#
# COMPACT_ATOMS: atom_id res chain seq x y z
N GLN A 1 -16.82 -23.23 20.87
CA GLN A 1 -15.86 -23.34 19.76
C GLN A 1 -15.24 -21.96 19.59
N GLY A 2 -13.93 -21.82 19.90
CA GLY A 2 -13.24 -20.55 19.74
C GLY A 2 -13.22 -20.14 18.26
N LEU A 3 -13.63 -18.90 17.98
CA LEU A 3 -13.48 -18.32 16.64
C LEU A 3 -11.99 -18.20 16.35
N THR A 4 -11.54 -18.88 15.31
CA THR A 4 -10.19 -18.74 14.79
C THR A 4 -10.21 -17.65 13.72
N ASN A 5 -9.25 -16.72 13.74
CA ASN A 5 -9.12 -15.71 12.69
C ASN A 5 -8.89 -16.42 11.33
N PRO A 6 -9.83 -16.36 10.38
CA PRO A 6 -9.67 -16.97 9.06
C PRO A 6 -8.76 -16.16 8.14
N TYR A 7 -8.46 -14.92 8.48
CA TYR A 7 -7.76 -13.94 7.62
C TYR A 7 -6.25 -13.90 7.88
N LYS A 8 -5.62 -15.09 7.97
CA LYS A 8 -4.15 -15.19 8.10
C LYS A 8 -3.47 -15.11 6.73
N PHE A 9 -3.61 -13.97 6.06
CA PHE A 9 -3.02 -13.73 4.74
C PHE A 9 -1.88 -12.71 4.81
N GLY A 10 -1.09 -12.62 3.74
CA GLY A 10 -0.14 -11.52 3.50
C GLY A 10 -0.83 -10.32 2.85
N LEU A 11 -0.14 -9.22 2.76
CA LEU A 11 -0.62 -8.01 2.11
C LEU A 11 -0.08 -7.92 0.68
N ALA A 12 -0.93 -7.54 -0.25
CA ALA A 12 -0.58 -7.29 -1.64
C ALA A 12 -1.23 -5.99 -2.12
N GLY A 13 -0.50 -5.20 -2.88
CA GLY A 13 -1.00 -4.02 -3.58
C GLY A 13 -1.05 -4.29 -5.07
N ALA A 14 -2.01 -3.69 -5.75
CA ALA A 14 -2.13 -3.76 -7.20
C ALA A 14 -2.76 -2.47 -7.74
N SER A 15 -2.41 -2.13 -8.98
CA SER A 15 -2.98 -0.97 -9.68
C SER A 15 -4.39 -1.22 -10.21
N ASP A 16 -4.83 -2.47 -10.23
CA ASP A 16 -6.08 -2.90 -10.85
C ASP A 16 -6.17 -2.57 -12.36
N THR A 17 -5.02 -2.51 -13.02
CA THR A 17 -4.94 -2.19 -14.44
C THR A 17 -5.53 -3.32 -15.29
N HIS A 18 -6.45 -2.96 -16.19
CA HIS A 18 -7.14 -3.88 -17.09
C HIS A 18 -6.58 -3.88 -18.51
N VAL A 19 -5.46 -3.22 -18.73
CA VAL A 19 -4.78 -3.11 -20.02
C VAL A 19 -3.35 -3.63 -19.93
N ALA A 20 -2.84 -4.20 -21.02
CA ALA A 20 -1.47 -4.72 -21.05
C ALA A 20 -0.38 -3.62 -20.97
N ALA A 21 -0.75 -2.37 -21.22
CA ALA A 21 0.12 -1.20 -21.15
C ALA A 21 0.13 -0.53 -19.77
N GLY A 22 -0.16 -1.27 -18.70
CA GLY A 22 -0.12 -0.75 -17.33
C GLY A 22 1.24 -0.16 -16.96
N SER A 23 1.23 0.95 -16.26
CA SER A 23 2.43 1.61 -15.73
C SER A 23 2.38 1.64 -14.21
N TYR A 24 3.54 1.46 -13.57
CA TYR A 24 3.72 1.64 -12.13
C TYR A 24 4.29 3.04 -11.79
N ALA A 25 4.58 3.86 -12.79
CA ALA A 25 5.07 5.22 -12.62
C ALA A 25 3.92 6.20 -12.87
N GLU A 26 3.64 7.07 -11.90
CA GLU A 26 2.51 8.01 -11.98
C GLU A 26 2.66 9.00 -13.15
N GLU A 27 3.87 9.45 -13.42
CA GLU A 27 4.17 10.36 -14.54
C GLU A 27 3.99 9.70 -15.92
N ALA A 28 4.02 8.38 -15.97
CA ALA A 28 3.81 7.59 -17.18
C ALA A 28 2.45 6.90 -17.21
N PHE A 29 1.57 7.19 -16.25
CA PHE A 29 0.23 6.61 -16.21
C PHE A 29 -0.59 7.05 -17.41
N PHE A 30 -1.09 6.06 -18.16
CA PHE A 30 -1.91 6.31 -19.33
C PHE A 30 -3.39 6.00 -19.06
N SER A 31 -3.69 4.78 -18.63
CA SER A 31 -5.06 4.31 -18.53
C SER A 31 -5.13 3.05 -17.66
N LYS A 32 -6.21 2.92 -16.93
CA LYS A 32 -6.54 1.68 -16.21
C LYS A 32 -7.45 0.76 -17.02
N ILE A 33 -8.43 1.32 -17.72
CA ILE A 33 -9.51 0.56 -18.39
C ILE A 33 -9.45 0.70 -19.93
N GLY A 34 -8.51 1.46 -20.46
CA GLY A 34 -8.35 1.63 -21.90
C GLY A 34 -9.35 2.61 -22.49
N LEU A 35 -10.33 2.12 -23.27
CA LEU A 35 -11.29 2.99 -23.94
C LEU A 35 -12.15 3.85 -23.01
N LEU A 36 -12.30 3.48 -21.75
CA LEU A 36 -13.15 4.21 -20.82
C LEU A 36 -12.44 5.36 -20.11
N ASP A 37 -11.12 5.35 -20.06
CA ASP A 37 -10.33 6.38 -19.36
C ASP A 37 -9.05 6.78 -20.11
N GLY A 38 -8.93 6.41 -21.37
CA GLY A 38 -7.72 6.63 -22.17
C GLY A 38 -7.51 8.08 -22.63
N THR A 39 -8.49 8.98 -22.46
CA THR A 39 -8.33 10.39 -22.84
C THR A 39 -8.68 11.33 -21.69
N PRO A 40 -8.14 12.56 -21.65
CA PRO A 40 -8.45 13.53 -20.61
C PRO A 40 -9.95 13.85 -20.51
N GLU A 41 -10.68 13.87 -21.62
CA GLU A 41 -12.11 14.10 -21.65
C GLU A 41 -12.88 12.96 -20.96
N LEU A 42 -12.52 11.71 -21.29
CA LEU A 42 -13.13 10.53 -20.69
C LEU A 42 -12.83 10.42 -19.19
N ARG A 43 -11.69 10.93 -18.76
CA ARG A 43 -11.31 11.01 -17.33
C ARG A 43 -11.94 12.20 -16.59
N GLY A 44 -12.65 13.07 -17.29
CA GLY A 44 -13.24 14.28 -16.70
C GLY A 44 -12.21 15.37 -16.35
N SER A 45 -10.97 15.27 -16.84
CA SER A 45 -9.91 16.27 -16.55
C SER A 45 -10.07 17.53 -17.40
N VAL A 46 -10.67 17.40 -18.56
CA VAL A 46 -10.98 18.52 -19.47
C VAL A 46 -12.42 18.39 -19.98
N PRO A 47 -13.04 19.51 -20.40
CA PRO A 47 -14.42 19.47 -20.88
C PRO A 47 -14.53 18.74 -22.23
N PHE A 48 -15.63 18.07 -22.44
CA PHE A 48 -15.98 17.51 -23.75
C PHE A 48 -16.24 18.59 -24.79
N ASN A 49 -16.03 18.21 -26.06
CA ASN A 49 -16.55 19.00 -27.16
C ASN A 49 -18.08 19.15 -27.02
N TRP A 50 -18.58 20.37 -27.15
CA TRP A 50 -20.00 20.71 -26.92
C TRP A 50 -20.96 19.90 -27.79
N ALA A 51 -20.59 19.58 -29.03
CA ALA A 51 -21.44 18.81 -29.94
C ALA A 51 -21.49 17.33 -29.52
N ILE A 52 -20.37 16.78 -29.07
CA ILE A 52 -20.29 15.40 -28.59
C ILE A 52 -21.06 15.25 -27.28
N SER A 53 -20.86 16.17 -26.33
CA SER A 53 -21.55 16.11 -25.04
C SER A 53 -23.08 16.26 -25.22
N LYS A 54 -23.51 17.16 -26.10
CA LYS A 54 -24.94 17.36 -26.38
C LYS A 54 -25.60 16.11 -26.97
N ALA A 55 -24.91 15.43 -27.88
CA ALA A 55 -25.40 14.17 -28.44
C ALA A 55 -25.39 13.03 -27.39
N ALA A 56 -24.34 12.93 -26.59
CA ALA A 56 -24.20 11.89 -25.59
C ALA A 56 -25.20 12.05 -24.42
N LYS A 57 -25.52 13.29 -24.02
CA LYS A 57 -26.53 13.60 -22.99
C LYS A 57 -27.95 13.14 -23.36
N ILE A 58 -28.24 12.93 -24.63
CA ILE A 58 -29.55 12.37 -25.06
C ILE A 58 -29.70 10.93 -24.54
N PHE A 59 -28.60 10.18 -24.48
CA PHE A 59 -28.62 8.76 -24.09
C PHE A 59 -28.19 8.53 -22.64
N ARG A 60 -27.31 9.38 -22.10
CA ARG A 60 -26.75 9.27 -20.76
C ARG A 60 -26.51 10.63 -20.11
N PRO A 61 -27.57 11.36 -19.76
CA PRO A 61 -27.43 12.69 -19.15
C PRO A 61 -26.69 12.65 -17.81
N GLU A 62 -26.85 11.58 -17.05
CA GLU A 62 -26.20 11.35 -15.74
C GLU A 62 -24.68 11.21 -15.81
N SER A 63 -24.14 10.96 -17.01
CA SER A 63 -22.70 10.83 -17.19
C SER A 63 -21.97 12.16 -17.35
N PHE A 64 -22.68 13.28 -17.27
CA PHE A 64 -22.08 14.60 -17.43
C PHE A 64 -22.42 15.54 -16.30
N ALA A 65 -21.42 16.30 -15.84
CA ALA A 65 -21.60 17.45 -14.97
C ALA A 65 -21.31 18.74 -15.75
N GLU A 66 -22.15 19.75 -15.58
CA GLU A 66 -21.90 21.06 -16.14
C GLU A 66 -21.16 21.92 -15.11
N ILE A 67 -19.98 22.41 -15.48
CA ILE A 67 -19.16 23.30 -14.68
C ILE A 67 -18.81 24.52 -15.52
N ASN A 68 -19.24 25.69 -15.11
CA ASN A 68 -19.02 26.96 -15.83
C ASN A 68 -19.44 26.90 -17.30
N GLY A 69 -20.61 26.33 -17.60
CA GLY A 69 -21.17 26.22 -18.95
C GLY A 69 -20.43 25.22 -19.86
N LYS A 70 -19.61 24.36 -19.31
CA LYS A 70 -18.92 23.30 -20.03
C LYS A 70 -19.26 21.93 -19.45
N ASP A 71 -19.37 20.94 -20.31
CA ASP A 71 -19.71 19.57 -19.93
C ASP A 71 -18.45 18.77 -19.67
N TYR A 72 -18.34 18.21 -18.48
CA TYR A 72 -17.29 17.27 -18.08
C TYR A 72 -17.89 15.88 -17.90
N MET A 73 -17.10 14.86 -18.15
CA MET A 73 -17.50 13.51 -17.78
C MET A 73 -17.63 13.44 -16.26
N ALA A 74 -18.86 13.29 -15.80
CA ALA A 74 -19.19 13.08 -14.39
C ALA A 74 -19.21 11.59 -14.06
N VAL A 75 -18.33 10.83 -14.67
CA VAL A 75 -18.25 9.44 -14.32
C VAL A 75 -17.70 9.35 -12.93
N THR A 76 -18.62 9.53 -12.00
CA THR A 76 -18.51 9.03 -10.63
C THR A 76 -17.07 8.93 -10.11
N ASP A 77 -16.89 9.13 -8.91
CA ASP A 77 -15.74 8.92 -8.02
C ASP A 77 -14.69 7.90 -8.46
N ARG A 78 -15.03 7.01 -9.38
CA ARG A 78 -14.18 5.92 -9.84
C ARG A 78 -13.03 6.35 -10.75
N LEU A 79 -13.29 7.17 -11.77
CA LEU A 79 -12.24 7.49 -12.77
C LEU A 79 -11.28 8.57 -12.28
N VAL A 80 -11.75 9.48 -11.44
CA VAL A 80 -10.92 10.54 -10.85
C VAL A 80 -9.82 9.95 -9.94
N GLY A 81 -10.12 8.83 -9.29
CA GLY A 81 -9.18 8.12 -8.41
C GLY A 81 -8.22 7.17 -9.15
N PHE A 82 -8.32 7.04 -10.47
CA PHE A 82 -7.44 6.14 -11.21
C PHE A 82 -6.04 6.70 -11.33
N SER A 83 -5.06 5.88 -10.93
CA SER A 83 -3.64 6.22 -10.93
C SER A 83 -2.82 4.96 -11.18
N ALA A 84 -1.51 5.10 -11.33
CA ALA A 84 -0.57 3.99 -11.46
C ALA A 84 -0.32 3.24 -10.14
N SER A 85 -1.01 3.60 -9.07
CA SER A 85 -0.80 3.11 -7.71
C SER A 85 -1.00 1.60 -7.55
N GLY A 86 -0.49 1.09 -6.46
CA GLY A 86 -0.65 -0.28 -6.01
C GLY A 86 0.52 -1.17 -6.43
N LEU A 87 1.50 -1.33 -5.54
CA LEU A 87 2.63 -2.22 -5.70
C LEU A 87 2.66 -3.27 -4.60
N THR A 88 3.03 -4.48 -4.95
CA THR A 88 3.40 -5.53 -3.99
C THR A 88 4.90 -5.63 -3.90
N GLY A 89 5.45 -5.50 -2.70
CA GLY A 89 6.83 -5.84 -2.41
C GLY A 89 6.91 -7.23 -1.77
N VAL A 90 7.99 -7.94 -2.06
CA VAL A 90 8.32 -9.23 -1.43
C VAL A 90 9.75 -9.20 -0.92
N TRP A 91 10.01 -9.93 0.16
CA TRP A 91 11.35 -10.18 0.64
C TRP A 91 11.75 -11.61 0.25
N ALA A 92 12.63 -11.70 -0.73
CA ALA A 92 13.18 -12.95 -1.28
C ALA A 92 14.72 -12.88 -1.25
N GLU A 93 15.37 -14.01 -1.14
CA GLU A 93 16.84 -14.07 -1.14
C GLU A 93 17.41 -13.79 -2.53
N GLU A 94 16.70 -14.24 -3.58
CA GLU A 94 17.08 -14.04 -4.96
C GLU A 94 15.88 -13.56 -5.80
N ASN A 95 16.18 -12.83 -6.87
CA ASN A 95 15.16 -12.42 -7.84
C ASN A 95 14.89 -13.56 -8.85
N THR A 96 14.43 -14.69 -8.34
CA THR A 96 14.00 -15.85 -9.12
C THR A 96 12.51 -16.07 -8.91
N ARG A 97 11.89 -16.78 -9.84
CA ARG A 97 10.47 -17.13 -9.75
C ARG A 97 10.18 -17.97 -8.50
N GLU A 98 11.05 -18.89 -8.22
CA GLU A 98 10.94 -19.84 -7.11
C GLU A 98 11.00 -19.10 -5.78
N GLU A 99 12.00 -18.25 -5.57
CA GLU A 99 12.17 -17.48 -4.33
C GLU A 99 11.06 -16.45 -4.12
N ILE A 100 10.60 -15.78 -5.17
CA ILE A 100 9.46 -14.88 -5.11
C ILE A 100 8.20 -15.66 -4.71
N TYR A 101 7.98 -16.83 -5.29
CA TYR A 101 6.82 -17.67 -4.95
C TYR A 101 6.87 -18.14 -3.49
N GLU A 102 8.03 -18.57 -3.00
CA GLU A 102 8.20 -18.97 -1.60
C GLU A 102 8.01 -17.77 -0.64
N ALA A 103 8.41 -16.55 -1.02
CA ALA A 103 8.12 -15.35 -0.24
C ALA A 103 6.61 -15.09 -0.14
N PHE A 104 5.85 -15.29 -1.23
CA PHE A 104 4.39 -15.25 -1.18
C PHE A 104 3.81 -16.32 -0.26
N ARG A 105 4.33 -17.54 -0.31
CA ARG A 105 3.87 -18.62 0.57
C ARG A 105 4.15 -18.33 2.04
N ARG A 106 5.30 -17.77 2.35
CA ARG A 106 5.63 -17.31 3.71
C ARG A 106 4.86 -16.06 4.11
N LYS A 107 4.17 -15.39 3.15
CA LYS A 107 3.46 -14.12 3.35
C LYS A 107 4.40 -12.99 3.75
N GLU A 108 5.64 -13.09 3.36
CA GLU A 108 6.66 -12.07 3.59
C GLU A 108 6.56 -10.97 2.53
N THR A 109 5.40 -10.34 2.51
CA THR A 109 4.95 -9.39 1.50
C THR A 109 4.40 -8.13 2.14
N PHE A 110 4.51 -7.02 1.43
CA PHE A 110 3.92 -5.75 1.82
C PHE A 110 3.31 -5.04 0.62
N ALA A 111 2.40 -4.12 0.88
CA ALA A 111 1.71 -3.35 -0.13
C ALA A 111 2.05 -1.86 0.00
N THR A 112 2.14 -1.18 -1.13
CA THR A 112 2.21 0.27 -1.19
C THR A 112 1.10 0.83 -2.06
N SER A 113 0.80 2.10 -1.92
CA SER A 113 -0.15 2.82 -2.77
C SER A 113 0.51 3.48 -3.99
N GLY A 114 1.72 3.05 -4.37
CA GLY A 114 2.46 3.55 -5.53
C GLY A 114 3.93 3.84 -5.23
N PRO A 115 4.25 4.60 -4.17
CA PRO A 115 5.64 4.84 -3.79
C PRO A 115 6.39 3.54 -3.50
N ARG A 116 7.69 3.51 -3.82
CA ARG A 116 8.54 2.34 -3.58
C ARG A 116 9.09 2.30 -2.14
N ILE A 117 8.23 2.59 -1.18
CA ILE A 117 8.53 2.43 0.23
C ILE A 117 8.77 0.95 0.51
N LYS A 118 9.83 0.66 1.26
CA LYS A 118 10.16 -0.70 1.71
C LYS A 118 9.87 -0.80 3.19
N VAL A 119 9.26 -1.91 3.60
CA VAL A 119 8.92 -2.16 5.01
C VAL A 119 9.36 -3.56 5.40
N ARG A 120 9.98 -3.68 6.58
CA ARG A 120 10.19 -4.95 7.28
C ARG A 120 9.55 -4.87 8.65
N PHE A 121 8.96 -5.96 9.07
CA PHE A 121 8.31 -6.07 10.37
C PHE A 121 8.68 -7.42 10.98
N PHE A 122 9.20 -7.38 12.19
CA PHE A 122 9.56 -8.57 12.94
C PHE A 122 8.86 -8.56 14.30
N SER A 123 8.56 -9.73 14.80
CA SER A 123 8.01 -9.94 16.14
C SER A 123 8.82 -11.01 16.89
N GLY A 124 9.04 -10.83 18.18
CA GLY A 124 9.77 -11.77 19.00
C GLY A 124 9.79 -11.37 20.46
N TYR A 125 10.55 -12.10 21.25
CA TYR A 125 10.68 -11.83 22.68
C TYR A 125 12.07 -11.29 23.05
N ASP A 126 13.06 -11.55 22.24
CA ASP A 126 14.47 -11.32 22.53
C ASP A 126 15.11 -10.27 21.60
N PHE A 127 14.40 -9.17 21.36
CA PHE A 127 15.04 -7.98 20.80
C PHE A 127 15.86 -7.34 21.94
N GLU A 128 17.17 -7.60 21.96
CA GLU A 128 18.10 -6.76 22.72
C GLU A 128 18.02 -5.32 22.20
N ASP A 129 18.49 -4.33 22.96
CA ASP A 129 18.52 -2.92 22.55
C ASP A 129 19.38 -2.81 21.29
N SER A 130 18.75 -3.15 20.16
CA SER A 130 19.39 -3.24 18.85
C SER A 130 19.73 -1.83 18.42
N ASN A 131 21.00 -1.56 18.27
CA ASN A 131 21.43 -0.31 17.66
C ASN A 131 20.90 -0.27 16.23
N ILE A 132 20.01 0.67 15.95
CA ILE A 132 19.37 0.84 14.64
C ILE A 132 20.38 1.12 13.51
N ASN A 133 21.61 1.53 13.86
CA ASN A 133 22.73 1.72 12.95
C ASN A 133 23.57 0.43 12.73
N ASP A 134 23.15 -0.69 13.32
CA ASP A 134 23.82 -1.96 13.11
C ASP A 134 23.56 -2.46 11.68
N LEU A 135 24.59 -2.62 10.89
CA LEU A 135 24.50 -3.13 9.52
C LEU A 135 23.96 -4.57 9.46
N ASP A 136 24.11 -5.32 10.53
CA ASP A 136 23.62 -6.71 10.65
C ASP A 136 22.23 -6.81 11.31
N LEU A 137 21.56 -5.67 11.57
CA LEU A 137 20.27 -5.62 12.26
C LEU A 137 19.24 -6.57 11.64
N VAL A 138 19.10 -6.53 10.30
CA VAL A 138 18.14 -7.37 9.58
C VAL A 138 18.49 -8.84 9.71
N LYS A 139 19.77 -9.21 9.58
CA LYS A 139 20.23 -10.57 9.74
C LYS A 139 19.94 -11.09 11.15
N LYS A 140 20.29 -10.34 12.18
CA LYS A 140 20.00 -10.67 13.58
C LYS A 140 18.50 -10.79 13.84
N ALA A 141 17.68 -9.94 13.19
CA ALA A 141 16.23 -10.04 13.30
C ALA A 141 15.70 -11.38 12.74
N TYR A 142 16.25 -11.89 11.65
CA TYR A 142 15.86 -13.22 11.13
C TYR A 142 16.36 -14.38 12.00
N GLU A 143 17.50 -14.26 12.66
CA GLU A 143 18.10 -15.35 13.46
C GLU A 143 17.28 -15.65 14.74
N GLY A 144 16.62 -14.68 15.34
CA GLY A 144 15.94 -14.84 16.64
C GLY A 144 14.44 -14.53 16.64
N ASN A 145 13.87 -14.04 15.56
CA ASN A 145 12.53 -13.51 15.56
C ASN A 145 11.74 -13.93 14.31
N LEU A 146 10.44 -13.67 14.33
CA LEU A 146 9.53 -14.03 13.26
C LEU A 146 9.29 -12.82 12.34
N PRO A 147 9.49 -12.96 11.01
CA PRO A 147 9.21 -11.91 10.05
C PRO A 147 7.71 -11.70 9.85
N MET A 148 7.37 -10.65 9.10
CA MET A 148 5.99 -10.37 8.68
C MET A 148 5.35 -11.59 8.03
N GLY A 149 4.03 -11.71 8.16
CA GLY A 149 3.27 -12.87 7.67
C GLY A 149 3.25 -14.06 8.64
N SER A 150 4.09 -14.06 9.66
CA SER A 150 4.19 -15.13 10.65
C SER A 150 3.08 -15.07 11.71
N THR A 151 2.99 -16.11 12.50
CA THR A 151 2.14 -16.19 13.69
C THR A 151 3.02 -16.45 14.91
N ILE A 152 2.98 -15.56 15.88
CA ILE A 152 3.65 -15.74 17.16
C ILE A 152 2.70 -16.40 18.16
N SER A 153 3.18 -17.41 18.88
CA SER A 153 2.48 -17.95 20.04
C SER A 153 2.84 -17.11 21.25
N ILE A 154 1.82 -16.62 21.97
CA ILE A 154 2.04 -15.81 23.16
C ILE A 154 2.46 -16.71 24.32
N GLU A 155 3.66 -16.51 24.82
CA GLU A 155 4.12 -17.07 26.09
C GLU A 155 3.62 -16.20 27.24
N GLN A 156 2.90 -16.78 28.19
CA GLN A 156 2.21 -16.04 29.27
C GLN A 156 3.14 -15.21 30.17
N ALA A 157 4.44 -15.43 30.12
CA ALA A 157 5.41 -14.75 30.98
C ALA A 157 6.20 -13.62 30.29
N LYS A 158 6.04 -13.44 28.99
CA LYS A 158 6.84 -12.47 28.23
C LYS A 158 5.95 -11.59 27.35
N GLU A 159 6.27 -10.31 27.28
CA GLU A 159 5.62 -9.40 26.35
C GLU A 159 6.33 -9.44 24.98
N PRO A 160 5.59 -9.64 23.88
CA PRO A 160 6.18 -9.61 22.54
C PRO A 160 6.65 -8.20 22.21
N ARG A 161 7.83 -8.13 21.63
CA ARG A 161 8.40 -6.89 21.06
C ARG A 161 8.30 -6.90 19.55
N PHE A 162 8.32 -5.72 18.97
CA PHE A 162 8.22 -5.54 17.53
C PHE A 162 9.35 -4.64 17.05
N LEU A 163 9.94 -5.03 15.92
CA LEU A 163 10.90 -4.22 15.19
C LEU A 163 10.29 -3.84 13.85
N VAL A 164 10.19 -2.55 13.59
CA VAL A 164 9.77 -2.00 12.30
C VAL A 164 10.94 -1.30 11.67
N TRP A 165 11.25 -1.67 10.44
CA TRP A 165 12.22 -0.99 9.61
C TRP A 165 11.52 -0.51 8.34
N ALA A 166 11.67 0.79 8.01
CA ALA A 166 11.09 1.39 6.82
C ALA A 166 12.11 2.27 6.10
N SER A 167 12.06 2.24 4.76
CA SER A 167 12.86 3.09 3.90
C SER A 167 11.95 3.86 2.96
N ALA A 168 12.16 5.17 2.85
CA ALA A 168 11.42 6.02 1.92
C ALA A 168 11.71 5.63 0.46
N ASP A 169 10.79 5.98 -0.42
CA ASP A 169 11.06 6.00 -1.85
C ASP A 169 12.03 7.15 -2.16
N PRO A 170 13.19 6.87 -2.78
CA PRO A 170 14.18 7.92 -3.09
C PRO A 170 13.66 9.02 -4.01
N LEU A 171 12.63 8.73 -4.80
CA LEU A 171 12.01 9.67 -5.74
C LEU A 171 10.68 10.24 -5.20
N GLY A 172 10.26 9.79 -4.02
CA GLY A 172 9.01 10.18 -3.40
C GLY A 172 9.18 11.23 -2.30
N ALA A 173 8.06 11.52 -1.63
CA ALA A 173 8.07 12.36 -0.44
C ALA A 173 8.74 11.63 0.75
N PRO A 174 9.33 12.37 1.70
CA PRO A 174 9.84 11.81 2.95
C PRO A 174 8.74 11.08 3.73
N LEU A 175 9.14 10.07 4.52
CA LEU A 175 8.21 9.42 5.45
C LEU A 175 7.71 10.41 6.49
N GLN A 176 6.41 10.50 6.65
CA GLN A 176 5.79 11.36 7.64
C GLN A 176 5.71 10.71 9.01
N ARG A 177 5.41 9.40 9.04
CA ARG A 177 5.19 8.67 10.28
C ARG A 177 5.36 7.16 10.07
N ILE A 178 5.60 6.47 11.19
CA ILE A 178 5.51 5.03 11.30
C ILE A 178 4.49 4.73 12.40
N GLN A 179 3.51 3.87 12.10
CA GLN A 179 2.45 3.47 13.01
C GLN A 179 2.32 1.95 13.03
N ILE A 180 2.04 1.39 14.21
CA ILE A 180 1.60 0.01 14.36
C ILE A 180 0.10 0.03 14.68
N ILE A 181 -0.69 -0.64 13.88
CA ILE A 181 -2.12 -0.81 14.11
C ILE A 181 -2.33 -2.22 14.65
N LYS A 182 -2.83 -2.30 15.88
CA LYS A 182 -3.17 -3.57 16.54
C LYS A 182 -4.67 -3.76 16.50
N GLY A 183 -5.11 -4.87 15.90
CA GLY A 183 -6.49 -5.33 15.96
C GLY A 183 -6.60 -6.62 16.78
N TRP A 184 -7.64 -6.73 17.60
CA TRP A 184 -7.92 -7.96 18.37
C TRP A 184 -9.41 -8.16 18.61
N LEU A 185 -9.77 -9.35 19.07
CA LEU A 185 -11.11 -9.65 19.52
C LEU A 185 -11.13 -9.69 21.06
N GLU A 186 -12.07 -8.98 21.64
CA GLU A 186 -12.33 -8.99 23.07
C GLU A 186 -13.82 -9.23 23.31
N ASN A 187 -14.15 -10.30 24.01
CA ASN A 187 -15.54 -10.72 24.25
C ASN A 187 -16.39 -10.87 22.98
N GLY A 188 -15.77 -11.22 21.84
CA GLY A 188 -16.43 -11.39 20.55
C GLY A 188 -16.57 -10.09 19.73
N GLU A 189 -16.17 -8.94 20.28
CA GLU A 189 -16.15 -7.66 19.59
C GLU A 189 -14.75 -7.32 19.08
N HIS A 190 -14.67 -6.65 17.94
CA HIS A 190 -13.40 -6.18 17.40
C HIS A 190 -12.95 -4.93 18.15
N GLN A 191 -11.67 -4.89 18.42
CA GLN A 191 -10.98 -3.77 19.02
C GLN A 191 -9.82 -3.36 18.13
N GLU A 192 -9.46 -2.08 18.14
CA GLU A 192 -8.32 -1.53 17.42
C GLU A 192 -7.57 -0.51 18.28
N ARG A 193 -6.26 -0.50 18.12
CA ARG A 193 -5.41 0.54 18.71
C ARG A 193 -4.29 0.90 17.75
N VAL A 194 -4.07 2.19 17.56
CA VAL A 194 -2.96 2.75 16.79
C VAL A 194 -1.86 3.20 17.76
N TYR A 195 -0.63 2.77 17.49
CA TYR A 195 0.58 3.18 18.18
C TYR A 195 1.43 4.02 17.24
N ASP A 196 1.66 5.26 17.61
CA ASP A 196 2.59 6.14 16.90
C ASP A 196 4.01 5.81 17.34
N CYS A 197 4.77 5.15 16.46
CA CYS A 197 6.16 4.77 16.74
C CYS A 197 7.11 5.93 16.44
N LEU A 198 6.82 6.72 15.41
CA LEU A 198 7.61 7.86 14.98
C LEU A 198 6.72 8.86 14.23
N LEU A 199 6.81 10.14 14.59
CA LEU A 199 6.12 11.24 13.92
C LEU A 199 7.16 12.29 13.51
N TYR A 200 7.18 12.65 12.22
CA TYR A 200 7.96 13.78 11.73
C TYR A 200 7.06 15.00 11.60
N THR A 201 7.38 16.04 12.36
CA THR A 201 6.63 17.31 12.34
C THR A 201 7.20 18.33 11.34
N SER A 202 8.36 18.04 10.73
CA SER A 202 8.98 18.90 9.71
C SER A 202 9.75 18.03 8.71
N PRO A 203 9.61 18.27 7.40
CA PRO A 203 10.43 17.58 6.42
C PRO A 203 11.87 18.11 6.51
N SER A 204 12.79 17.28 7.00
CA SER A 204 14.22 17.53 6.82
C SER A 204 14.70 16.76 5.59
N PRO A 205 15.47 17.40 4.68
CA PRO A 205 15.98 16.71 3.49
C PRO A 205 17.04 15.64 3.76
N ARG A 206 17.35 15.36 5.03
CA ARG A 206 18.42 14.43 5.44
C ARG A 206 17.95 13.27 6.32
N ASP A 207 16.66 13.17 6.58
CA ASP A 207 16.17 12.10 7.47
C ASP A 207 15.96 10.81 6.69
N THR A 208 17.04 10.10 6.46
CA THR A 208 16.98 8.65 6.36
C THR A 208 16.61 8.14 7.75
N VAL A 209 15.37 7.73 7.91
CA VAL A 209 14.95 6.99 9.10
C VAL A 209 15.55 5.61 8.99
N THR A 210 16.53 5.39 9.79
CA THR A 210 17.10 4.07 10.03
C THR A 210 16.31 3.36 11.12
#